data_934072ab383802608a79f0ea5cfa091b
#
_entry.id   934072ab383802608a79f0ea5cfa091b
#
_cell.length_a   1.000
_cell.length_b   1.000
_cell.length_c   1.000
_cell.angle_alpha   90.00
_cell.angle_beta   90.00
_cell.angle_gamma   90.00
#
_symmetry.space_group_name_H-M   'P 1'
#
loop_
_entity.id
_entity.type
_entity.pdbx_description
1 polymer ?
#
loop_
_entity_poly.entity_id
_entity_poly.type
_entity_poly.pdbx_seq_one_letter_code
_entity_poly.pdbx_strand_id
1 'polypeptide(L)'
;MAFRTEPILTPKFRARWTRLAEPDEKGKFSITMLFPKDANLKPLKDMVIACIKGEWGDKFKPSQLSLPLKDGNEKINAETGDVYAEYVDTIWATASTKYAVTVLDATKGKKPIPTAELKSAVYDGCYCIAQISAYSWEYKDDKTGKVIKRGVSLRLENLLKYADGEPIGGGKKYDAADAFADIAADADDPGNYQTEEKGSDWDL
;
A
#
# COMPACT_ATOMS: atom_id res chain seq x y z
N MET A 1 2.72 8.70 -27.90
CA MET A 1 3.14 8.83 -26.46
C MET A 1 1.93 8.49 -25.62
N ALA A 2 2.12 7.81 -24.47
CA ALA A 2 1.02 7.57 -23.54
C ALA A 2 0.51 8.90 -22.97
N PHE A 3 -0.79 9.10 -22.94
CA PHE A 3 -1.40 10.28 -22.34
C PHE A 3 -1.23 10.24 -20.81
N ARG A 4 -0.97 11.38 -20.21
CA ARG A 4 -0.85 11.54 -18.76
C ARG A 4 -1.61 12.78 -18.30
N THR A 5 -2.31 12.64 -17.18
CA THR A 5 -3.04 13.73 -16.56
C THR A 5 -2.14 14.60 -15.68
N GLU A 6 -2.61 15.78 -15.33
CA GLU A 6 -2.06 16.53 -14.21
C GLU A 6 -2.25 15.77 -12.90
N PRO A 7 -1.31 15.93 -11.94
CA PRO A 7 -1.42 15.28 -10.64
C PRO A 7 -2.57 15.85 -9.79
N ILE A 8 -3.21 14.98 -9.02
CA ILE A 8 -4.19 15.35 -8.00
C ILE A 8 -3.83 14.76 -6.65
N LEU A 9 -4.43 15.29 -5.58
CA LEU A 9 -4.36 14.68 -4.25
C LEU A 9 -5.49 13.64 -4.08
N THR A 10 -5.16 12.51 -3.48
CA THR A 10 -6.15 11.50 -3.11
C THR A 10 -6.91 11.92 -1.84
N PRO A 11 -8.11 11.38 -1.58
CA PRO A 11 -8.63 11.29 -0.23
C PRO A 11 -7.64 10.54 0.68
N LYS A 12 -7.81 10.70 1.99
CA LYS A 12 -7.07 9.89 2.98
C LYS A 12 -7.39 8.41 2.78
N PHE A 13 -6.36 7.57 2.79
CA PHE A 13 -6.46 6.14 2.63
C PHE A 13 -5.61 5.40 3.65
N ARG A 14 -5.88 4.11 3.85
CA ARG A 14 -5.04 3.21 4.62
C ARG A 14 -4.01 2.56 3.70
N ALA A 15 -2.73 2.64 4.06
CA ALA A 15 -1.63 2.12 3.24
C ALA A 15 -1.54 0.59 3.32
N ARG A 16 -1.21 -0.06 2.20
CA ARG A 16 -0.95 -1.49 2.10
C ARG A 16 0.12 -1.76 1.06
N TRP A 17 0.89 -2.82 1.23
CA TRP A 17 1.98 -3.22 0.32
C TRP A 17 2.90 -2.05 -0.02
N THR A 18 3.42 -1.40 1.03
CA THR A 18 4.29 -0.24 0.90
C THR A 18 5.69 -0.65 0.46
N ARG A 19 6.18 -0.08 -0.64
CA ARG A 19 7.55 -0.24 -1.16
C ARG A 19 8.09 1.13 -1.52
N LEU A 20 8.49 1.90 -0.50
CA LEU A 20 8.91 3.29 -0.65
C LEU A 20 10.38 3.51 -0.28
N ALA A 21 10.95 2.66 0.58
CA ALA A 21 12.36 2.70 0.94
C ALA A 21 13.24 2.05 -0.15
N GLU A 22 12.76 0.94 -0.69
CA GLU A 22 13.46 0.15 -1.71
C GLU A 22 12.48 -0.21 -2.84
N PRO A 23 12.93 -0.15 -4.12
CA PRO A 23 12.10 -0.56 -5.24
C PRO A 23 11.93 -2.09 -5.29
N ASP A 24 10.93 -2.54 -6.04
CA ASP A 24 10.77 -3.96 -6.37
C ASP A 24 11.84 -4.43 -7.39
N GLU A 25 11.82 -5.73 -7.73
CA GLU A 25 12.72 -6.34 -8.71
C GLU A 25 12.68 -5.67 -10.11
N LYS A 26 11.60 -4.95 -10.41
CA LYS A 26 11.41 -4.17 -11.65
C LYS A 26 11.83 -2.71 -11.50
N GLY A 27 12.46 -2.35 -10.38
CA GLY A 27 12.91 -1.00 -10.09
C GLY A 27 11.77 -0.02 -9.78
N LYS A 28 10.62 -0.49 -9.24
CA LYS A 28 9.47 0.36 -8.95
C LYS A 28 9.23 0.54 -7.46
N PHE A 29 9.05 1.77 -7.06
CA PHE A 29 8.44 2.15 -5.78
C PHE A 29 6.92 2.11 -5.92
N SER A 30 6.20 1.66 -4.89
CA SER A 30 4.75 1.52 -4.96
C SER A 30 4.08 1.60 -3.60
N ILE A 31 2.78 1.91 -3.64
CA ILE A 31 1.89 1.86 -2.49
C ILE A 31 0.49 1.43 -2.97
N THR A 32 -0.13 0.54 -2.23
CA THR A 32 -1.54 0.21 -2.42
C THR A 32 -2.38 1.03 -1.45
N MET A 33 -3.38 1.68 -1.98
CA MET A 33 -4.28 2.60 -1.30
C MET A 33 -5.60 1.90 -1.05
N LEU A 34 -6.02 1.75 0.21
CA LEU A 34 -7.31 1.21 0.61
C LEU A 34 -8.20 2.38 1.03
N PHE A 35 -9.23 2.65 0.25
CA PHE A 35 -10.22 3.69 0.51
C PHE A 35 -11.48 3.05 1.09
N PRO A 36 -12.08 3.59 2.15
CA PRO A 36 -13.43 3.18 2.57
C PRO A 36 -14.43 3.35 1.41
N LYS A 37 -15.46 2.52 1.33
CA LYS A 37 -16.47 2.60 0.24
C LYS A 37 -17.21 3.94 0.20
N ASP A 38 -17.35 4.61 1.33
CA ASP A 38 -17.96 5.94 1.46
C ASP A 38 -17.02 7.11 1.15
N ALA A 39 -15.73 6.83 0.88
CA ALA A 39 -14.78 7.87 0.50
C ALA A 39 -15.19 8.57 -0.80
N ASN A 40 -15.04 9.90 -0.84
CA ASN A 40 -15.28 10.65 -2.06
C ASN A 40 -14.18 10.40 -3.10
N LEU A 41 -14.37 9.39 -3.91
CA LEU A 41 -13.45 9.01 -5.01
C LEU A 41 -13.79 9.70 -6.34
N LYS A 42 -14.72 10.66 -6.36
CA LYS A 42 -15.07 11.38 -7.59
C LYS A 42 -13.88 12.01 -8.29
N PRO A 43 -12.96 12.74 -7.60
CA PRO A 43 -11.78 13.32 -8.28
C PRO A 43 -10.88 12.26 -8.93
N LEU A 44 -10.70 11.09 -8.30
CA LEU A 44 -9.91 9.99 -8.88
C LEU A 44 -10.59 9.39 -10.12
N LYS A 45 -11.89 9.18 -10.04
CA LYS A 45 -12.69 8.68 -11.18
C LYS A 45 -12.66 9.66 -12.35
N ASP A 46 -12.83 10.96 -12.08
CA ASP A 46 -12.79 12.02 -13.09
C ASP A 46 -11.39 12.08 -13.76
N MET A 47 -10.30 11.96 -12.99
CA MET A 47 -8.94 11.89 -13.52
C MET A 47 -8.74 10.67 -14.43
N VAL A 48 -9.23 9.49 -14.05
CA VAL A 48 -9.14 8.28 -14.87
C VAL A 48 -9.94 8.46 -16.17
N ILE A 49 -11.14 9.04 -16.11
CA ILE A 49 -11.96 9.34 -17.28
C ILE A 49 -11.27 10.36 -18.19
N ALA A 50 -10.67 11.41 -17.62
CA ALA A 50 -9.89 12.39 -18.38
C ALA A 50 -8.70 11.74 -19.11
N CYS A 51 -8.02 10.79 -18.45
CA CYS A 51 -6.94 10.03 -19.07
C CYS A 51 -7.45 9.19 -20.25
N ILE A 52 -8.58 8.50 -20.11
CA ILE A 52 -9.21 7.70 -21.17
C ILE A 52 -9.57 8.59 -22.38
N LYS A 53 -10.23 9.71 -22.11
CA LYS A 53 -10.63 10.66 -23.15
C LYS A 53 -9.44 11.30 -23.87
N GLY A 54 -8.39 11.63 -23.12
CA GLY A 54 -7.18 12.24 -23.66
C GLY A 54 -6.41 11.31 -24.61
N GLU A 55 -6.38 9.99 -24.33
CA GLU A 55 -5.69 9.02 -25.18
C GLU A 55 -6.55 8.50 -26.32
N TRP A 56 -7.80 8.11 -26.04
CA TRP A 56 -8.63 7.38 -26.98
C TRP A 56 -9.90 8.13 -27.44
N GLY A 57 -10.15 9.32 -26.89
CA GLY A 57 -11.41 10.04 -27.13
C GLY A 57 -12.60 9.25 -26.60
N ASP A 58 -13.73 9.31 -27.33
CA ASP A 58 -14.95 8.58 -26.99
C ASP A 58 -15.01 7.15 -27.59
N LYS A 59 -13.88 6.67 -28.16
CA LYS A 59 -13.82 5.36 -28.83
C LYS A 59 -13.93 4.18 -27.88
N PHE A 60 -13.56 4.36 -26.61
CA PHE A 60 -13.57 3.29 -25.62
C PHE A 60 -14.39 3.68 -24.39
N LYS A 61 -15.23 2.73 -23.96
CA LYS A 61 -15.91 2.83 -22.66
C LYS A 61 -14.99 2.34 -21.55
N PRO A 62 -15.10 2.86 -20.32
CA PRO A 62 -14.29 2.39 -19.18
C PRO A 62 -14.33 0.87 -18.97
N SER A 63 -15.48 0.22 -19.20
CA SER A 63 -15.66 -1.24 -19.09
C SER A 63 -14.81 -2.08 -20.04
N GLN A 64 -14.26 -1.47 -21.10
CA GLN A 64 -13.40 -2.14 -22.09
C GLN A 64 -11.90 -2.03 -21.76
N LEU A 65 -11.57 -1.36 -20.65
CA LEU A 65 -10.21 -1.03 -20.27
C LEU A 65 -9.87 -1.63 -18.90
N SER A 66 -8.60 -1.92 -18.69
CA SER A 66 -8.09 -2.23 -17.35
C SER A 66 -8.01 -0.95 -16.53
N LEU A 67 -8.83 -0.85 -15.49
CA LEU A 67 -8.92 0.33 -14.62
C LEU A 67 -8.12 0.14 -13.33
N PRO A 68 -7.57 1.23 -12.76
CA PRO A 68 -6.77 1.16 -11.55
C PRO A 68 -7.60 0.99 -10.27
N LEU A 69 -8.86 1.49 -10.25
CA LEU A 69 -9.76 1.38 -9.10
C LEU A 69 -10.50 0.06 -9.14
N LYS A 70 -10.44 -0.71 -8.07
CA LYS A 70 -11.02 -2.06 -7.96
C LYS A 70 -11.81 -2.22 -6.68
N ASP A 71 -12.84 -3.06 -6.69
CA ASP A 71 -13.56 -3.44 -5.47
C ASP A 71 -12.69 -4.37 -4.60
N GLY A 72 -12.57 -4.03 -3.32
CA GLY A 72 -11.81 -4.82 -2.37
C GLY A 72 -12.46 -6.17 -2.08
N ASN A 73 -13.78 -6.28 -2.16
CA ASN A 73 -14.51 -7.54 -1.97
C ASN A 73 -14.20 -8.58 -3.07
N GLU A 74 -13.61 -8.17 -4.19
CA GLU A 74 -13.12 -9.08 -5.24
C GLU A 74 -11.67 -9.52 -5.02
N LYS A 75 -10.99 -9.03 -3.96
CA LYS A 75 -9.61 -9.39 -3.65
C LYS A 75 -9.56 -10.65 -2.80
N ILE A 76 -9.55 -11.79 -3.48
CA ILE A 76 -9.60 -13.13 -2.85
C ILE A 76 -8.17 -13.63 -2.59
N ASN A 77 -7.96 -14.20 -1.41
CA ASN A 77 -6.77 -14.97 -1.07
C ASN A 77 -6.83 -16.32 -1.81
N ALA A 78 -5.84 -16.60 -2.64
CA ALA A 78 -5.81 -17.83 -3.45
C ALA A 78 -5.65 -19.12 -2.60
N GLU A 79 -5.14 -19.01 -1.37
CA GLU A 79 -4.91 -20.14 -0.48
C GLU A 79 -6.16 -20.52 0.33
N THR A 80 -6.92 -19.50 0.79
CA THR A 80 -8.09 -19.74 1.66
C THR A 80 -9.42 -19.61 0.91
N GLY A 81 -9.46 -18.97 -0.24
CA GLY A 81 -10.68 -18.64 -0.97
C GLY A 81 -11.49 -17.48 -0.40
N ASP A 82 -11.05 -16.89 0.70
CA ASP A 82 -11.72 -15.78 1.36
C ASP A 82 -11.23 -14.42 0.85
N VAL A 83 -12.03 -13.37 1.03
CA VAL A 83 -11.59 -12.00 0.81
C VAL A 83 -10.58 -11.63 1.90
N TYR A 84 -9.47 -10.99 1.52
CA TYR A 84 -8.55 -10.44 2.52
C TYR A 84 -9.28 -9.46 3.44
N ALA A 85 -9.18 -9.66 4.76
CA ALA A 85 -9.94 -8.89 5.76
C ALA A 85 -9.77 -7.38 5.63
N GLU A 86 -8.56 -6.91 5.31
CA GLU A 86 -8.26 -5.49 5.14
C GLU A 86 -8.85 -4.88 3.86
N TYR A 87 -9.30 -5.72 2.89
CA TYR A 87 -9.93 -5.27 1.65
C TYR A 87 -11.46 -5.25 1.71
N VAL A 88 -12.06 -5.89 2.74
CA VAL A 88 -13.51 -5.91 2.90
C VAL A 88 -14.04 -4.48 2.97
N ASP A 89 -15.09 -4.20 2.21
CA ASP A 89 -15.76 -2.89 2.12
C ASP A 89 -14.83 -1.72 1.79
N THR A 90 -13.82 -1.99 0.96
CA THR A 90 -12.93 -0.97 0.43
C THR A 90 -12.99 -0.88 -1.11
N ILE A 91 -12.56 0.27 -1.63
CA ILE A 91 -12.08 0.41 -3.01
C ILE A 91 -10.57 0.55 -2.94
N TRP A 92 -9.85 -0.22 -3.75
CA TRP A 92 -8.40 -0.17 -3.73
C TRP A 92 -7.78 0.18 -5.07
N ALA A 93 -6.59 0.77 -5.02
CA ALA A 93 -5.76 1.05 -6.19
C ALA A 93 -4.29 1.01 -5.80
N THR A 94 -3.41 0.66 -6.75
CA THR A 94 -1.96 0.75 -6.58
C THR A 94 -1.41 1.88 -7.44
N ALA A 95 -0.62 2.76 -6.83
CA ALA A 95 0.18 3.75 -7.54
C ALA A 95 1.66 3.36 -7.48
N SER A 96 2.38 3.52 -8.60
CA SER A 96 3.80 3.16 -8.68
C SER A 96 4.60 4.15 -9.51
N THR A 97 5.93 4.20 -9.26
CA THR A 97 6.87 5.03 -10.01
C THR A 97 8.24 4.36 -10.06
N LYS A 98 9.08 4.74 -11.01
CA LYS A 98 10.50 4.31 -11.10
C LYS A 98 11.45 5.25 -10.34
N TYR A 99 10.94 6.35 -9.79
CA TYR A 99 11.73 7.35 -9.10
C TYR A 99 11.49 7.27 -7.59
N ALA A 100 12.51 7.61 -6.80
CA ALA A 100 12.35 7.75 -5.36
C ALA A 100 11.25 8.77 -5.03
N VAL A 101 10.38 8.42 -4.11
CA VAL A 101 9.21 9.22 -3.73
C VAL A 101 9.57 10.12 -2.57
N THR A 102 9.25 11.42 -2.67
CA THR A 102 9.32 12.30 -1.52
C THR A 102 8.15 12.01 -0.60
N VAL A 103 8.46 11.65 0.64
CA VAL A 103 7.46 11.38 1.67
C VAL A 103 7.57 12.42 2.78
N LEU A 104 6.47 13.11 3.07
CA LEU A 104 6.38 14.09 4.14
C LEU A 104 5.62 13.50 5.34
N ASP A 105 5.95 13.97 6.54
CA ASP A 105 5.26 13.59 7.79
C ASP A 105 4.38 14.75 8.27
N ALA A 106 3.05 14.56 8.25
CA ALA A 106 2.10 15.57 8.71
C ALA A 106 2.24 15.85 10.21
N THR A 107 2.59 14.83 11.00
CA THR A 107 2.73 14.95 12.47
C THR A 107 3.98 15.74 12.88
N LYS A 108 4.96 15.81 11.98
CA LYS A 108 6.22 16.52 12.16
C LYS A 108 6.32 17.83 11.35
N GLY A 109 5.19 18.50 11.13
CA GLY A 109 5.14 19.76 10.39
C GLY A 109 5.45 19.63 8.89
N LYS A 110 5.10 18.50 8.28
CA LYS A 110 5.34 18.18 6.85
C LYS A 110 6.83 18.16 6.48
N LYS A 111 7.70 17.76 7.40
CA LYS A 111 9.12 17.54 7.10
C LYS A 111 9.31 16.26 6.29
N PRO A 112 10.29 16.21 5.37
CA PRO A 112 10.62 14.99 4.66
C PRO A 112 11.08 13.89 5.62
N ILE A 113 10.60 12.68 5.38
CA ILE A 113 11.05 11.48 6.10
C ILE A 113 12.32 10.97 5.41
N PRO A 114 13.45 10.81 6.13
CA PRO A 114 14.66 10.23 5.56
C PRO A 114 14.44 8.81 5.02
N THR A 115 15.11 8.44 3.92
CA THR A 115 14.94 7.12 3.29
C THR A 115 15.15 5.96 4.27
N ALA A 116 16.12 6.07 5.18
CA ALA A 116 16.40 5.06 6.20
C ALA A 116 15.22 4.83 7.18
N GLU A 117 14.38 5.84 7.39
CA GLU A 117 13.23 5.79 8.28
C GLU A 117 11.92 5.40 7.56
N LEU A 118 11.89 5.41 6.22
CA LEU A 118 10.66 5.21 5.45
C LEU A 118 9.98 3.87 5.77
N LYS A 119 10.75 2.79 5.94
CA LYS A 119 10.22 1.45 6.21
C LYS A 119 9.49 1.37 7.55
N SER A 120 9.96 2.09 8.56
CA SER A 120 9.33 2.13 9.88
C SER A 120 8.24 3.19 9.97
N ALA A 121 8.42 4.32 9.29
CA ALA A 121 7.48 5.43 9.33
C ALA A 121 6.23 5.19 8.47
N VAL A 122 6.38 4.59 7.28
CA VAL A 122 5.25 4.29 6.36
C VAL A 122 5.09 2.79 6.24
N TYR A 123 4.33 2.23 7.14
CA TYR A 123 4.04 0.81 7.25
C TYR A 123 2.62 0.48 6.78
N ASP A 124 2.37 -0.79 6.51
CA ASP A 124 1.04 -1.28 6.15
C ASP A 124 0.07 -1.06 7.32
N GLY A 125 -0.97 -0.26 7.08
CA GLY A 125 -1.96 0.15 8.07
C GLY A 125 -1.93 1.62 8.45
N CYS A 126 -0.84 2.36 8.23
CA CYS A 126 -0.82 3.80 8.48
C CYS A 126 -1.73 4.56 7.50
N TYR A 127 -2.13 5.78 7.85
CA TYR A 127 -2.95 6.63 7.01
C TYR A 127 -2.10 7.61 6.21
N CYS A 128 -2.40 7.69 4.91
CA CYS A 128 -1.66 8.54 3.98
C CYS A 128 -2.60 9.33 3.05
N ILE A 129 -2.03 10.38 2.43
CA ILE A 129 -2.58 11.10 1.29
C ILE A 129 -1.50 11.08 0.21
N ALA A 130 -1.83 10.71 -1.01
CA ALA A 130 -0.88 10.67 -2.12
C ALA A 130 -1.17 11.76 -3.14
N GLN A 131 -0.11 12.30 -3.75
CA GLN A 131 -0.21 13.01 -5.00
C GLN A 131 0.04 12.01 -6.12
N ILE A 132 -0.94 11.87 -7.02
CA ILE A 132 -0.91 10.87 -8.09
C ILE A 132 -1.37 11.48 -9.41
N SER A 133 -0.88 10.92 -10.52
CA SER A 133 -1.38 11.18 -11.86
C SER A 133 -1.82 9.88 -12.53
N ALA A 134 -2.71 9.95 -13.52
CA ALA A 134 -3.11 8.81 -14.32
C ALA A 134 -2.36 8.82 -15.66
N TYR A 135 -2.01 7.64 -16.17
CA TYR A 135 -1.43 7.48 -17.50
C TYR A 135 -2.02 6.28 -18.23
N SER A 136 -2.16 6.43 -19.55
CA SER A 136 -2.62 5.38 -20.44
C SER A 136 -1.49 4.41 -20.79
N TRP A 137 -1.85 3.17 -21.08
CA TRP A 137 -0.91 2.18 -21.59
C TRP A 137 -1.59 1.19 -22.51
N GLU A 138 -0.81 0.65 -23.46
CA GLU A 138 -1.21 -0.45 -24.34
C GLU A 138 -0.17 -1.55 -24.30
N TYR A 139 -0.63 -2.78 -24.18
CA TYR A 139 0.18 -3.97 -24.36
C TYR A 139 -0.07 -4.55 -25.74
N LYS A 140 0.99 -4.69 -26.51
CA LYS A 140 0.97 -5.21 -27.88
C LYS A 140 1.62 -6.59 -27.91
N ASP A 141 1.09 -7.44 -28.77
CA ASP A 141 1.70 -8.71 -29.10
C ASP A 141 3.00 -8.48 -29.89
N ASP A 142 4.09 -9.06 -29.40
CA ASP A 142 5.44 -8.83 -29.97
C ASP A 142 5.59 -9.35 -31.39
N LYS A 143 4.77 -10.36 -31.80
CA LYS A 143 4.84 -10.97 -33.12
C LYS A 143 3.95 -10.28 -34.14
N THR A 144 2.78 -9.85 -33.72
CA THR A 144 1.75 -9.31 -34.64
C THR A 144 1.62 -7.80 -34.56
N GLY A 145 2.17 -7.15 -33.54
CA GLY A 145 2.03 -5.73 -33.25
C GLY A 145 0.58 -5.33 -32.86
N LYS A 146 -0.34 -6.29 -32.76
CA LYS A 146 -1.74 -6.04 -32.38
C LYS A 146 -1.84 -5.70 -30.90
N VAL A 147 -2.68 -4.72 -30.57
CA VAL A 147 -2.97 -4.38 -29.17
C VAL A 147 -3.84 -5.47 -28.57
N ILE A 148 -3.32 -6.13 -27.51
CA ILE A 148 -3.99 -7.20 -26.77
C ILE A 148 -4.77 -6.62 -25.59
N LYS A 149 -4.17 -5.64 -24.88
CA LYS A 149 -4.73 -5.07 -23.66
C LYS A 149 -4.43 -3.59 -23.57
N ARG A 150 -5.36 -2.84 -23.00
CA ARG A 150 -5.24 -1.40 -22.74
C ARG A 150 -5.70 -1.07 -21.35
N GLY A 151 -5.25 0.03 -20.82
CA GLY A 151 -5.73 0.48 -19.55
C GLY A 151 -5.15 1.81 -19.10
N VAL A 152 -5.55 2.16 -17.90
CA VAL A 152 -5.04 3.32 -17.16
C VAL A 152 -4.37 2.81 -15.89
N SER A 153 -3.23 3.38 -15.56
CA SER A 153 -2.51 3.12 -14.30
C SER A 153 -2.24 4.43 -13.58
N LEU A 154 -1.95 4.33 -12.29
CA LEU A 154 -1.64 5.48 -11.44
C LEU A 154 -0.15 5.58 -11.22
N ARG A 155 0.39 6.78 -11.40
CA ARG A 155 1.75 7.11 -11.03
C ARG A 155 1.77 7.82 -9.69
N LEU A 156 2.65 7.37 -8.81
CA LEU A 156 2.92 8.00 -7.53
C LEU A 156 3.92 9.14 -7.74
N GLU A 157 3.55 10.36 -7.34
CA GLU A 157 4.40 11.53 -7.42
C GLU A 157 5.03 11.86 -6.06
N ASN A 158 4.19 12.06 -5.05
CA ASN A 158 4.58 12.37 -3.68
C ASN A 158 3.62 11.70 -2.69
N LEU A 159 4.05 11.57 -1.43
CA LEU A 159 3.25 10.99 -0.37
C LEU A 159 3.31 11.86 0.89
N LEU A 160 2.18 11.98 1.57
CA LEU A 160 2.09 12.53 2.91
C LEU A 160 1.65 11.41 3.86
N LYS A 161 2.50 11.01 4.79
CA LYS A 161 2.08 10.25 5.97
C LYS A 161 1.21 11.16 6.83
N TYR A 162 -0.07 10.82 6.95
CA TYR A 162 -1.04 11.65 7.65
C TYR A 162 -1.13 11.32 9.14
N ALA A 163 -1.20 10.03 9.47
CA ALA A 163 -1.31 9.53 10.85
C ALA A 163 -0.87 8.06 10.94
N ASP A 164 -0.61 7.62 12.15
CA ASP A 164 -0.45 6.21 12.45
C ASP A 164 -1.81 5.51 12.43
N GLY A 165 -1.80 4.20 12.23
CA GLY A 165 -2.96 3.33 12.25
C GLY A 165 -2.56 1.95 12.76
N GLU A 166 -3.53 1.10 13.01
CA GLU A 166 -3.26 -0.28 13.39
C GLU A 166 -2.52 -1.01 12.26
N PRO A 167 -1.37 -1.67 12.52
CA PRO A 167 -0.63 -2.39 11.49
C PRO A 167 -1.46 -3.50 10.85
N ILE A 168 -1.39 -3.63 9.52
CA ILE A 168 -2.03 -4.70 8.76
C ILE A 168 -1.01 -5.82 8.53
N GLY A 169 -1.40 -7.08 8.85
CA GLY A 169 -0.58 -8.25 8.55
C GLY A 169 0.66 -8.42 9.42
N GLY A 170 0.79 -7.64 10.47
CA GLY A 170 1.77 -7.88 11.53
C GLY A 170 1.29 -9.06 12.38
N GLY A 171 2.08 -10.15 12.50
CA GLY A 171 1.88 -11.14 13.55
C GLY A 171 1.77 -10.43 14.89
N LYS A 172 1.07 -11.04 15.87
CA LYS A 172 0.97 -10.51 17.23
C LYS A 172 2.36 -10.05 17.67
N LYS A 173 2.59 -8.75 17.77
CA LYS A 173 3.77 -8.25 18.46
C LYS A 173 3.51 -8.52 19.93
N TYR A 174 4.26 -9.41 20.51
CA TYR A 174 4.33 -9.53 21.94
C TYR A 174 5.01 -8.26 22.46
N ASP A 175 4.38 -7.58 23.39
CA ASP A 175 5.01 -6.43 24.05
C ASP A 175 6.20 -6.95 24.85
N ALA A 176 7.37 -6.37 24.62
CA ALA A 176 8.58 -6.79 25.34
C ALA A 176 8.46 -6.48 26.84
N ALA A 177 7.78 -5.40 27.20
CA ALA A 177 7.53 -5.06 28.60
C ALA A 177 6.62 -6.11 29.26
N ASP A 178 5.56 -6.56 28.57
CA ASP A 178 4.69 -7.63 29.07
C ASP A 178 5.42 -8.98 29.10
N ALA A 179 6.25 -9.27 28.08
CA ALA A 179 6.98 -10.53 28.00
C ALA A 179 8.03 -10.68 29.10
N PHE A 180 8.57 -9.59 29.60
CA PHE A 180 9.63 -9.54 30.62
C PHE A 180 9.18 -8.91 31.93
N ALA A 181 7.87 -8.67 32.12
CA ALA A 181 7.33 -8.01 33.30
C ALA A 181 7.67 -8.75 34.62
N ASP A 182 7.74 -10.08 34.55
CA ASP A 182 7.98 -10.96 35.74
C ASP A 182 9.46 -11.28 35.93
N ILE A 183 10.36 -10.74 35.09
CA ILE A 183 11.80 -10.93 35.25
C ILE A 183 12.33 -9.81 36.11
N ALA A 184 12.56 -10.09 37.39
CA ALA A 184 13.29 -9.18 38.27
C ALA A 184 14.77 -9.12 37.84
N ALA A 185 15.26 -7.92 37.55
CA ALA A 185 16.70 -7.71 37.39
C ALA A 185 17.35 -7.79 38.77
N ASP A 186 17.95 -8.93 39.11
CA ASP A 186 18.79 -9.05 40.31
C ASP A 186 20.19 -8.55 39.91
N ALA A 187 20.52 -7.35 40.36
CA ALA A 187 21.80 -6.70 40.04
C ALA A 187 23.01 -7.38 40.72
N ASP A 188 22.76 -8.22 41.72
CA ASP A 188 23.83 -8.85 42.55
C ASP A 188 24.12 -10.31 42.11
N ASP A 189 23.29 -10.96 41.32
CA ASP A 189 23.55 -12.32 40.80
C ASP A 189 23.16 -12.47 39.31
N PRO A 190 24.06 -12.14 38.40
CA PRO A 190 23.78 -12.25 36.95
C PRO A 190 23.68 -13.70 36.42
N GLY A 191 23.78 -14.71 37.27
CA GLY A 191 23.80 -16.13 36.88
C GLY A 191 22.60 -16.96 37.35
N ASN A 192 21.71 -16.44 38.19
CA ASN A 192 20.61 -17.22 38.73
C ASN A 192 19.29 -17.01 38.00
N TYR A 193 19.13 -17.61 36.81
CA TYR A 193 17.86 -17.73 36.14
C TYR A 193 17.10 -18.92 36.72
N GLN A 194 16.15 -18.69 37.59
CA GLN A 194 15.13 -19.67 37.94
C GLN A 194 13.92 -19.48 36.99
N THR A 195 13.88 -20.23 35.92
CA THR A 195 12.62 -20.52 35.27
C THR A 195 11.90 -21.53 36.16
N GLU A 196 10.73 -21.17 36.70
CA GLU A 196 9.83 -22.20 37.25
C GLU A 196 9.50 -23.19 36.13
N GLU A 197 10.06 -24.41 36.21
CA GLU A 197 9.68 -25.54 35.39
C GLU A 197 8.20 -25.86 35.67
N LYS A 198 7.29 -25.35 34.88
CA LYS A 198 6.00 -26.02 34.68
C LYS A 198 6.30 -27.28 33.89
N GLY A 199 6.32 -28.38 34.63
CA GLY A 199 6.52 -29.72 34.06
C GLY A 199 5.62 -29.91 32.85
N SER A 200 6.22 -30.01 31.67
CA SER A 200 5.59 -30.55 30.49
C SER A 200 5.97 -32.02 30.43
N ASP A 201 5.01 -32.89 30.74
CA ASP A 201 5.07 -34.27 30.36
C ASP A 201 5.15 -34.36 28.83
N TRP A 202 6.37 -34.63 28.35
CA TRP A 202 6.59 -35.06 26.98
C TRP A 202 6.73 -36.56 27.02
N ASP A 203 5.61 -37.31 27.07
CA ASP A 203 5.58 -38.72 26.72
C ASP A 203 5.61 -38.83 25.19
N LEU A 204 6.75 -39.30 24.65
CA LEU A 204 6.91 -39.80 23.28
C LEU A 204 6.65 -41.29 23.23
#